data_d0cce9f9a15690f60a663e0041eb305a
#
_entry.id   d0cce9f9a15690f60a663e0041eb305a
#
_cell.length_a   1.000
_cell.length_b   1.000
_cell.length_c   1.000
_cell.angle_alpha   90.00
_cell.angle_beta   90.00
_cell.angle_gamma   90.00
#
_symmetry.space_group_name_H-M   'P 1'
#
loop_
_entity.id
_entity.type
_entity.pdbx_description
1 polymer ?
#
loop_
_entity_poly.entity_id
_entity_poly.type
_entity_poly.pdbx_seq_one_letter_code
_entity_poly.pdbx_strand_id
1 'polypeptide(L)'
;MIGSLGVGDFLKCATAGNDLLNSLGATGSIATGLHNNVKYLDKFFEYLDLPTEMYYGTIPTEKRSDGKYDIEFHDVSFRYPGSDVYALRHLSFKMKVGERVAVVGMNGSGKTTMIKLLCRLYDPTEGYITLNGIDVKKYDYGDLLALFSVVFQDFRLFSFSLGENVSSNVEYDEERVAQCLKKSGMGETLARLPEGTKTAIYKDFDENGVEISGGEAQKIALARALYKDAPFVVLDEPTAALDPIAEADIYARFNEIVGDRTVVYISHRLSSCRFCDRIAVFHEGELVQTGTHDELLADEGGKYRELWTAQAQYYTISNEQ
;
A
#
# COMPACT_ATOMS: atom_id res chain seq x y z
N MET A 1 72.22 1.48 -51.27
CA MET A 1 72.19 0.22 -50.47
C MET A 1 70.76 0.03 -49.95
N ILE A 2 69.98 -0.84 -50.58
CA ILE A 2 68.70 -1.21 -50.07
C ILE A 2 68.97 -2.32 -49.04
N GLY A 3 68.90 -1.99 -47.77
CA GLY A 3 69.08 -2.95 -46.70
C GLY A 3 68.00 -4.04 -46.82
N SER A 4 68.41 -5.31 -46.89
CA SER A 4 67.47 -6.44 -46.86
C SER A 4 66.84 -6.50 -45.49
N LEU A 5 65.50 -6.28 -45.41
CA LEU A 5 64.74 -6.51 -44.22
C LEU A 5 64.85 -7.96 -43.84
N GLY A 6 65.38 -8.26 -42.66
CA GLY A 6 65.46 -9.60 -42.12
C GLY A 6 64.04 -10.14 -41.74
N VAL A 7 63.89 -11.47 -41.71
CA VAL A 7 62.61 -12.12 -41.30
C VAL A 7 62.16 -11.63 -39.93
N GLY A 8 63.10 -11.32 -39.05
CA GLY A 8 62.79 -10.74 -37.70
C GLY A 8 62.20 -9.36 -37.74
N ASP A 9 62.63 -8.51 -38.68
CA ASP A 9 62.07 -7.15 -38.86
C ASP A 9 60.68 -7.18 -39.46
N PHE A 10 60.44 -8.11 -40.39
CA PHE A 10 59.07 -8.35 -40.94
C PHE A 10 58.10 -8.81 -39.85
N LEU A 11 58.50 -9.77 -39.00
CA LEU A 11 57.67 -10.25 -37.89
C LEU A 11 57.35 -9.11 -36.92
N LYS A 12 58.32 -8.27 -36.52
CA LYS A 12 58.10 -7.09 -35.67
C LYS A 12 57.09 -6.11 -36.29
N CYS A 13 57.22 -5.82 -37.55
CA CYS A 13 56.28 -4.93 -38.23
C CYS A 13 54.88 -5.54 -38.33
N ALA A 14 54.78 -6.83 -38.54
CA ALA A 14 53.48 -7.53 -38.57
C ALA A 14 52.78 -7.55 -37.21
N THR A 15 53.53 -7.87 -36.13
CA THR A 15 52.97 -7.80 -34.75
C THR A 15 52.59 -6.39 -34.35
N ALA A 16 53.42 -5.39 -34.62
CA ALA A 16 53.11 -3.98 -34.34
C ALA A 16 51.85 -3.50 -35.11
N GLY A 17 51.69 -3.96 -36.37
CA GLY A 17 50.48 -3.70 -37.16
C GLY A 17 49.22 -4.33 -36.54
N ASN A 18 49.30 -5.58 -36.09
CA ASN A 18 48.19 -6.25 -35.40
C ASN A 18 47.84 -5.57 -34.08
N ASP A 19 48.87 -5.19 -33.27
CA ASP A 19 48.65 -4.49 -32.02
C ASP A 19 47.97 -3.12 -32.20
N LEU A 20 48.35 -2.41 -33.27
CA LEU A 20 47.71 -1.15 -33.64
C LEU A 20 46.23 -1.36 -34.02
N LEU A 21 45.96 -2.37 -34.84
CA LEU A 21 44.59 -2.69 -35.24
C LEU A 21 43.72 -3.10 -34.03
N ASN A 22 44.23 -3.92 -33.13
CA ASN A 22 43.55 -4.31 -31.91
C ASN A 22 43.29 -3.11 -31.00
N SER A 23 44.25 -2.22 -30.85
CA SER A 23 44.11 -0.99 -30.05
C SER A 23 43.05 -0.04 -30.62
N LEU A 24 43.01 0.11 -31.95
CA LEU A 24 41.97 0.90 -32.64
C LEU A 24 40.59 0.28 -32.45
N GLY A 25 40.50 -1.06 -32.57
CA GLY A 25 39.24 -1.81 -32.33
C GLY A 25 38.74 -1.65 -30.89
N ALA A 26 39.66 -1.77 -29.91
CA ALA A 26 39.35 -1.57 -28.50
C ALA A 26 38.85 -0.13 -28.22
N THR A 27 39.50 0.87 -28.81
CA THR A 27 39.10 2.28 -28.68
C THR A 27 37.69 2.51 -29.25
N GLY A 28 37.40 1.93 -30.40
CA GLY A 28 36.06 1.98 -31.02
C GLY A 28 35.00 1.34 -30.12
N SER A 29 35.30 0.19 -29.53
CA SER A 29 34.40 -0.51 -28.61
C SER A 29 34.14 0.31 -27.34
N ILE A 30 35.15 0.91 -26.77
CA ILE A 30 35.03 1.78 -25.59
C ILE A 30 34.18 3.01 -25.93
N ALA A 31 34.41 3.66 -27.07
CA ALA A 31 33.62 4.82 -27.50
C ALA A 31 32.12 4.46 -27.67
N THR A 32 31.85 3.30 -28.27
CA THR A 32 30.47 2.79 -28.41
C THR A 32 29.85 2.47 -27.05
N GLY A 33 30.62 1.85 -26.14
CA GLY A 33 30.17 1.56 -24.77
C GLY A 33 29.84 2.84 -24.00
N LEU A 34 30.69 3.85 -24.08
CA LEU A 34 30.46 5.16 -23.45
C LEU A 34 29.19 5.82 -24.01
N HIS A 35 29.01 5.82 -25.33
CA HIS A 35 27.82 6.38 -25.95
C HIS A 35 26.53 5.69 -25.49
N ASN A 36 26.53 4.37 -25.38
CA ASN A 36 25.39 3.63 -24.86
C ASN A 36 25.13 3.93 -23.40
N ASN A 37 26.19 4.00 -22.57
CA ASN A 37 26.04 4.33 -21.14
C ASN A 37 25.46 5.73 -20.94
N VAL A 38 25.85 6.73 -21.76
CA VAL A 38 25.25 8.07 -21.71
C VAL A 38 23.77 8.01 -22.00
N LYS A 39 23.31 7.24 -23.01
CA LYS A 39 21.89 7.08 -23.28
C LYS A 39 21.09 6.48 -22.11
N TYR A 40 21.69 5.53 -21.38
CA TYR A 40 21.04 4.99 -20.18
C TYR A 40 20.98 6.03 -19.06
N LEU A 41 22.04 6.82 -18.88
CA LEU A 41 22.05 7.91 -17.89
C LEU A 41 21.03 9.00 -18.27
N ASP A 42 20.91 9.37 -19.54
CA ASP A 42 19.89 10.32 -19.99
C ASP A 42 18.48 9.86 -19.61
N LYS A 43 18.17 8.56 -19.83
CA LYS A 43 16.87 7.98 -19.43
C LYS A 43 16.68 7.95 -17.92
N PHE A 44 17.75 7.69 -17.17
CA PHE A 44 17.72 7.73 -15.70
C PHE A 44 17.46 9.14 -15.18
N PHE A 45 18.14 10.15 -15.73
CA PHE A 45 17.88 11.55 -15.36
C PHE A 45 16.49 12.03 -15.80
N GLU A 46 16.04 11.65 -17.00
CA GLU A 46 14.66 11.92 -17.45
C GLU A 46 13.62 11.38 -16.46
N TYR A 47 13.88 10.19 -15.90
CA TYR A 47 13.01 9.62 -14.85
C TYR A 47 13.10 10.40 -13.53
N LEU A 48 14.29 10.81 -13.10
CA LEU A 48 14.46 11.60 -11.86
C LEU A 48 13.87 13.01 -11.98
N ASP A 49 13.89 13.59 -13.18
CA ASP A 49 13.38 14.93 -13.46
C ASP A 49 11.88 14.95 -13.80
N LEU A 50 11.18 13.79 -13.67
CA LEU A 50 9.72 13.75 -13.84
C LEU A 50 9.06 14.77 -12.90
N PRO A 51 8.27 15.71 -13.43
CA PRO A 51 7.64 16.73 -12.60
C PRO A 51 6.63 16.08 -11.66
N THR A 52 6.65 16.48 -10.42
CA THR A 52 5.63 16.12 -9.44
C THR A 52 4.44 17.06 -9.63
N GLU A 53 3.28 16.52 -10.00
CA GLU A 53 2.04 17.30 -10.13
C GLU A 53 1.39 17.62 -8.76
N MET A 54 1.84 16.96 -7.70
CA MET A 54 1.30 17.18 -6.35
C MET A 54 1.87 18.45 -5.71
N TYR A 55 0.98 19.30 -5.23
CA TYR A 55 1.39 20.45 -4.41
C TYR A 55 1.78 19.97 -3.00
N TYR A 56 2.97 20.33 -2.56
CA TYR A 56 3.44 20.08 -1.19
C TYR A 56 3.15 21.31 -0.33
N GLY A 57 2.24 21.17 0.62
CA GLY A 57 1.96 22.19 1.63
C GLY A 57 3.12 22.31 2.64
N THR A 58 3.06 23.32 3.46
CA THR A 58 4.11 23.64 4.45
C THR A 58 3.58 23.71 5.88
N ILE A 59 2.29 23.51 6.09
CA ILE A 59 1.68 23.55 7.42
C ILE A 59 1.97 22.22 8.10
N PRO A 60 2.68 22.19 9.24
CA PRO A 60 2.88 20.95 9.98
C PRO A 60 1.54 20.46 10.53
N THR A 61 1.36 19.14 10.59
CA THR A 61 0.20 18.58 11.27
C THR A 61 0.35 18.77 12.77
N GLU A 62 -0.70 19.28 13.40
CA GLU A 62 -0.73 19.42 14.85
C GLU A 62 -0.69 18.04 15.51
N LYS A 63 0.35 17.76 16.29
CA LYS A 63 0.43 16.51 17.07
C LYS A 63 -0.53 16.59 18.25
N ARG A 64 -1.75 16.14 18.06
CA ARG A 64 -2.75 16.12 19.13
C ARG A 64 -2.54 14.92 20.03
N SER A 65 -2.37 15.18 21.31
CA SER A 65 -2.21 14.14 22.35
C SER A 65 -3.47 13.29 22.52
N ASP A 66 -4.65 13.83 22.14
CA ASP A 66 -5.92 13.12 22.16
C ASP A 66 -6.19 12.30 20.90
N GLY A 67 -5.32 12.37 19.89
CA GLY A 67 -5.45 11.67 18.60
C GLY A 67 -6.71 12.04 17.81
N LYS A 68 -7.38 13.13 18.16
CA LYS A 68 -8.67 13.50 17.59
C LYS A 68 -8.52 14.41 16.39
N TYR A 69 -8.80 13.89 15.22
CA TYR A 69 -8.74 14.61 13.96
C TYR A 69 -10.05 14.42 13.19
N ASP A 70 -10.66 15.52 12.73
CA ASP A 70 -11.82 15.51 11.85
C ASP A 70 -11.39 15.49 10.39
N ILE A 71 -11.89 14.54 9.60
CA ILE A 71 -11.71 14.52 8.15
C ILE A 71 -13.06 14.64 7.47
N GLU A 72 -13.12 15.53 6.48
CA GLU A 72 -14.36 15.81 5.75
C GLU A 72 -14.08 15.95 4.24
N PHE A 73 -14.85 15.22 3.43
CA PHE A 73 -14.91 15.32 1.98
C PHE A 73 -16.01 16.29 1.59
N HIS A 74 -15.68 17.30 0.77
CA HIS A 74 -16.60 18.36 0.33
C HIS A 74 -16.81 18.26 -1.17
N ASP A 75 -17.93 17.65 -1.58
CA ASP A 75 -18.35 17.49 -2.99
C ASP A 75 -17.24 16.96 -3.91
N VAL A 76 -16.55 15.92 -3.44
CA VAL A 76 -15.35 15.40 -4.08
C VAL A 76 -15.70 14.53 -5.26
N SER A 77 -15.19 14.89 -6.45
CA SER A 77 -15.20 14.05 -7.65
C SER A 77 -13.77 13.76 -8.10
N PHE A 78 -13.54 12.55 -8.60
CA PHE A 78 -12.21 12.12 -9.01
C PHE A 78 -12.24 11.20 -10.21
N ARG A 79 -11.30 11.44 -11.13
CA ARG A 79 -10.93 10.54 -12.24
C ARG A 79 -9.43 10.30 -12.22
N TYR A 80 -9.03 9.08 -12.55
CA TYR A 80 -7.61 8.75 -12.65
C TYR A 80 -6.96 9.45 -13.85
N PRO A 81 -5.67 9.80 -13.77
CA PRO A 81 -4.93 10.37 -14.89
C PRO A 81 -5.07 9.49 -16.15
N GLY A 82 -5.38 10.13 -17.28
CA GLY A 82 -5.60 9.43 -18.55
C GLY A 82 -6.96 8.75 -18.71
N SER A 83 -7.89 8.91 -17.75
CA SER A 83 -9.26 8.39 -17.85
C SER A 83 -10.27 9.53 -17.93
N ASP A 84 -11.28 9.39 -18.80
CA ASP A 84 -12.43 10.29 -18.85
C ASP A 84 -13.57 9.89 -17.92
N VAL A 85 -13.46 8.70 -17.30
CA VAL A 85 -14.50 8.17 -16.41
C VAL A 85 -14.21 8.55 -14.98
N TYR A 86 -15.22 9.14 -14.31
CA TYR A 86 -15.15 9.42 -12.88
C TYR A 86 -15.20 8.12 -12.07
N ALA A 87 -14.21 7.92 -11.21
CA ALA A 87 -14.16 6.82 -10.25
C ALA A 87 -14.92 7.17 -8.95
N LEU A 88 -15.05 8.47 -8.64
CA LEU A 88 -15.90 9.01 -7.59
C LEU A 88 -16.62 10.25 -8.09
N ARG A 89 -17.86 10.45 -7.63
CA ARG A 89 -18.72 11.58 -7.98
C ARG A 89 -19.39 12.14 -6.75
N HIS A 90 -19.29 13.46 -6.59
CA HIS A 90 -20.02 14.24 -5.59
C HIS A 90 -19.98 13.66 -4.16
N LEU A 91 -18.83 13.09 -3.77
CA LEU A 91 -18.66 12.51 -2.44
C LEU A 91 -18.61 13.62 -1.40
N SER A 92 -19.64 13.68 -0.55
CA SER A 92 -19.66 14.49 0.68
C SER A 92 -19.78 13.56 1.87
N PHE A 93 -18.72 13.48 2.68
CA PHE A 93 -18.64 12.53 3.78
C PHE A 93 -17.76 13.04 4.90
N LYS A 94 -18.25 12.99 6.13
CA LYS A 94 -17.52 13.35 7.33
C LYS A 94 -17.29 12.14 8.20
N MET A 95 -16.07 11.92 8.63
CA MET A 95 -15.72 10.91 9.62
C MET A 95 -15.68 11.52 11.01
N LYS A 96 -16.36 10.88 11.97
CA LYS A 96 -16.29 11.27 13.37
C LYS A 96 -15.03 10.70 13.99
N VAL A 97 -14.48 11.44 14.93
CA VAL A 97 -13.31 11.03 15.68
C VAL A 97 -13.58 9.73 16.46
N GLY A 98 -12.67 8.77 16.34
CA GLY A 98 -12.80 7.47 17.01
C GLY A 98 -13.88 6.57 16.39
N GLU A 99 -14.48 6.98 15.26
CA GLU A 99 -15.52 6.21 14.58
C GLU A 99 -14.91 5.08 13.75
N ARG A 100 -15.55 3.94 13.78
CA ARG A 100 -15.26 2.80 12.89
C ARG A 100 -16.26 2.80 11.75
N VAL A 101 -15.79 3.14 10.56
CA VAL A 101 -16.60 3.23 9.35
C VAL A 101 -16.31 2.03 8.45
N ALA A 102 -17.34 1.23 8.17
CA ALA A 102 -17.27 0.24 7.11
C ALA A 102 -17.62 0.89 5.76
N VAL A 103 -16.81 0.63 4.75
CA VAL A 103 -17.05 1.07 3.37
C VAL A 103 -17.37 -0.16 2.53
N VAL A 104 -18.58 -0.22 2.00
CA VAL A 104 -19.11 -1.38 1.28
C VAL A 104 -19.62 -1.00 -0.11
N GLY A 105 -19.73 -1.98 -0.99
CA GLY A 105 -20.20 -1.80 -2.37
C GLY A 105 -19.59 -2.83 -3.31
N MET A 106 -20.09 -2.92 -4.51
CA MET A 106 -19.56 -3.81 -5.55
C MET A 106 -18.14 -3.42 -5.98
N ASN A 107 -17.46 -4.33 -6.69
CA ASN A 107 -16.17 -4.03 -7.31
C ASN A 107 -16.32 -2.86 -8.28
N GLY A 108 -15.35 -1.93 -8.24
CA GLY A 108 -15.38 -0.73 -9.08
C GLY A 108 -16.32 0.38 -8.57
N SER A 109 -16.97 0.23 -7.40
CA SER A 109 -17.85 1.28 -6.86
C SER A 109 -17.14 2.50 -6.26
N GLY A 110 -15.80 2.55 -6.25
CA GLY A 110 -15.05 3.72 -5.79
C GLY A 110 -14.42 3.59 -4.38
N LYS A 111 -14.61 2.48 -3.66
CA LYS A 111 -14.11 2.28 -2.27
C LYS A 111 -12.62 2.52 -2.10
N THR A 112 -11.79 1.81 -2.84
CA THR A 112 -10.32 1.97 -2.80
C THR A 112 -9.88 3.35 -3.31
N THR A 113 -10.65 3.95 -4.24
CA THR A 113 -10.41 5.33 -4.70
C THR A 113 -10.62 6.34 -3.59
N MET A 114 -11.69 6.21 -2.80
CA MET A 114 -11.92 7.04 -1.62
C MET A 114 -10.74 6.97 -0.64
N ILE A 115 -10.21 5.76 -0.35
CA ILE A 115 -9.03 5.59 0.52
C ILE A 115 -7.80 6.27 -0.06
N LYS A 116 -7.54 6.12 -1.36
CA LYS A 116 -6.40 6.76 -2.02
C LYS A 116 -6.46 8.29 -1.92
N LEU A 117 -7.65 8.86 -2.01
CA LEU A 117 -7.87 10.30 -1.80
C LEU A 117 -7.76 10.69 -0.32
N LEU A 118 -8.29 9.87 0.60
CA LEU A 118 -8.16 10.07 2.05
C LEU A 118 -6.69 10.16 2.47
N CYS A 119 -5.86 9.24 1.97
CA CYS A 119 -4.41 9.21 2.22
C CYS A 119 -3.63 10.18 1.34
N ARG A 120 -4.32 10.99 0.53
CA ARG A 120 -3.73 11.94 -0.42
C ARG A 120 -2.66 11.31 -1.32
N LEU A 121 -2.89 10.08 -1.79
CA LEU A 121 -2.10 9.48 -2.89
C LEU A 121 -2.48 10.10 -4.24
N TYR A 122 -3.63 10.74 -4.32
CA TYR A 122 -4.11 11.57 -5.41
C TYR A 122 -4.82 12.79 -4.82
N ASP A 123 -4.82 13.91 -5.55
CA ASP A 123 -5.64 15.06 -5.26
C ASP A 123 -7.00 14.93 -6.00
N PRO A 124 -8.11 15.40 -5.42
CA PRO A 124 -9.41 15.42 -6.09
C PRO A 124 -9.38 16.19 -7.41
N THR A 125 -10.16 15.73 -8.41
CA THR A 125 -10.38 16.49 -9.66
C THR A 125 -11.28 17.70 -9.40
N GLU A 126 -12.32 17.51 -8.55
CA GLU A 126 -13.26 18.53 -8.15
C GLU A 126 -13.55 18.39 -6.65
N GLY A 127 -13.92 19.49 -5.99
CA GLY A 127 -14.10 19.51 -4.55
C GLY A 127 -12.77 19.53 -3.79
N TYR A 128 -12.82 19.29 -2.49
CA TYR A 128 -11.65 19.30 -1.61
C TYR A 128 -11.88 18.43 -0.37
N ILE A 129 -10.77 18.08 0.30
CA ILE A 129 -10.79 17.28 1.54
C ILE A 129 -10.16 18.15 2.63
N THR A 130 -10.77 18.17 3.81
CA THR A 130 -10.23 18.91 4.95
C THR A 130 -9.83 17.98 6.10
N LEU A 131 -8.75 18.33 6.77
CA LEU A 131 -8.34 17.82 8.07
C LEU A 131 -8.48 18.98 9.08
N ASN A 132 -9.31 18.81 10.11
CA ASN A 132 -9.62 19.86 11.09
C ASN A 132 -10.05 21.19 10.43
N GLY A 133 -10.82 21.13 9.35
CA GLY A 133 -11.30 22.29 8.60
C GLY A 133 -10.28 22.96 7.67
N ILE A 134 -9.04 22.48 7.62
CA ILE A 134 -7.98 22.98 6.71
C ILE A 134 -7.82 22.00 5.56
N ASP A 135 -7.76 22.49 4.32
CA ASP A 135 -7.52 21.69 3.13
C ASP A 135 -6.23 20.86 3.29
N VAL A 136 -6.33 19.54 3.07
CA VAL A 136 -5.21 18.59 3.20
C VAL A 136 -4.02 18.94 2.30
N LYS A 137 -4.24 19.67 1.21
CA LYS A 137 -3.19 20.15 0.31
C LYS A 137 -2.23 21.13 0.98
N LYS A 138 -2.67 21.86 2.02
CA LYS A 138 -1.87 22.87 2.71
C LYS A 138 -0.91 22.29 3.73
N TYR A 139 -1.12 21.04 4.17
CA TYR A 139 -0.26 20.38 5.13
C TYR A 139 1.05 19.90 4.51
N ASP A 140 2.11 19.82 5.32
CA ASP A 140 3.28 19.06 4.97
C ASP A 140 2.89 17.61 4.65
N TYR A 141 3.37 17.10 3.53
CA TYR A 141 2.94 15.81 3.02
C TYR A 141 3.41 14.64 3.90
N GLY A 142 4.64 14.72 4.40
CA GLY A 142 5.20 13.69 5.30
C GLY A 142 4.44 13.62 6.61
N ASP A 143 4.16 14.79 7.19
CA ASP A 143 3.37 14.90 8.42
C ASP A 143 1.94 14.38 8.23
N LEU A 144 1.30 14.72 7.09
CA LEU A 144 -0.03 14.21 6.77
C LEU A 144 -0.03 12.69 6.64
N LEU A 145 0.92 12.11 5.92
CA LEU A 145 1.05 10.65 5.77
C LEU A 145 1.32 9.94 7.10
N ALA A 146 1.98 10.61 8.04
CA ALA A 146 2.23 10.05 9.38
C ALA A 146 0.94 9.80 10.18
N LEU A 147 -0.17 10.48 9.84
CA LEU A 147 -1.46 10.30 10.49
C LEU A 147 -2.18 9.00 10.06
N PHE A 148 -1.77 8.34 8.99
CA PHE A 148 -2.47 7.18 8.44
C PHE A 148 -1.63 5.90 8.56
N SER A 149 -2.20 4.85 9.12
CA SER A 149 -1.73 3.47 9.01
C SER A 149 -2.62 2.74 8.01
N VAL A 150 -2.05 2.26 6.91
CA VAL A 150 -2.84 1.70 5.81
C VAL A 150 -2.39 0.28 5.49
N VAL A 151 -3.35 -0.63 5.38
CA VAL A 151 -3.17 -1.95 4.77
C VAL A 151 -3.98 -1.96 3.49
N PHE A 152 -3.32 -1.90 2.34
CA PHE A 152 -3.95 -2.05 1.03
C PHE A 152 -4.16 -3.51 0.68
N GLN A 153 -5.13 -3.80 -0.19
CA GLN A 153 -5.41 -5.15 -0.69
C GLN A 153 -4.21 -5.79 -1.40
N ASP A 154 -3.44 -4.98 -2.12
CA ASP A 154 -2.26 -5.38 -2.90
C ASP A 154 -0.93 -5.16 -2.16
N PHE A 155 -0.96 -5.17 -0.82
CA PHE A 155 0.24 -5.01 -0.01
C PHE A 155 1.35 -6.00 -0.41
N ARG A 156 2.60 -5.62 -0.19
CA ARG A 156 3.76 -6.48 -0.44
C ARG A 156 4.62 -6.58 0.81
N LEU A 157 5.16 -7.77 0.99
CA LEU A 157 6.28 -8.01 1.90
C LEU A 157 7.58 -8.04 1.09
N PHE A 158 8.65 -7.63 1.73
CA PHE A 158 9.98 -7.59 1.12
C PHE A 158 10.81 -8.74 1.65
N SER A 159 11.78 -9.20 0.87
CA SER A 159 12.72 -10.26 1.25
C SER A 159 13.77 -9.75 2.24
N PHE A 160 13.28 -9.18 3.35
CA PHE A 160 14.04 -8.70 4.50
C PHE A 160 13.64 -9.49 5.74
N SER A 161 14.15 -9.12 6.91
CA SER A 161 13.72 -9.74 8.15
C SER A 161 12.24 -9.46 8.45
N LEU A 162 11.63 -10.30 9.27
CA LEU A 162 10.25 -10.10 9.73
C LEU A 162 10.09 -8.76 10.46
N GLY A 163 11.09 -8.38 11.27
CA GLY A 163 11.08 -7.11 12.00
C GLY A 163 11.15 -5.90 11.08
N GLU A 164 11.99 -5.91 10.05
CA GLU A 164 12.07 -4.85 9.05
C GLU A 164 10.76 -4.73 8.25
N ASN A 165 10.11 -5.85 7.96
CA ASN A 165 8.80 -5.82 7.31
C ASN A 165 7.70 -5.19 8.16
N VAL A 166 7.74 -5.36 9.49
CA VAL A 166 6.77 -4.76 10.41
C VAL A 166 7.09 -3.29 10.68
N SER A 167 8.36 -2.97 10.95
CA SER A 167 8.78 -1.61 11.31
C SER A 167 8.90 -0.69 10.10
N SER A 168 9.13 -1.25 8.91
CA SER A 168 9.56 -0.53 7.70
C SER A 168 10.88 0.22 7.89
N ASN A 169 11.75 -0.27 8.80
CA ASN A 169 13.04 0.32 9.11
C ASN A 169 14.04 -0.80 9.47
N VAL A 170 15.32 -0.54 9.21
CA VAL A 170 16.44 -1.44 9.58
C VAL A 170 16.65 -1.46 11.11
N GLU A 171 16.56 -0.30 11.73
CA GLU A 171 16.61 -0.17 13.19
C GLU A 171 15.19 -0.14 13.76
N TYR A 172 14.86 -1.07 14.64
CA TYR A 172 13.52 -1.18 15.22
C TYR A 172 13.55 -1.71 16.65
N ASP A 173 12.48 -1.44 17.39
CA ASP A 173 12.22 -1.99 18.71
C ASP A 173 11.69 -3.43 18.55
N GLU A 174 12.54 -4.43 18.87
CA GLU A 174 12.22 -5.85 18.74
C GLU A 174 11.04 -6.26 19.61
N GLU A 175 10.93 -5.70 20.82
CA GLU A 175 9.86 -6.04 21.75
C GLU A 175 8.51 -5.51 21.23
N ARG A 176 8.49 -4.28 20.75
CA ARG A 176 7.31 -3.66 20.13
C ARG A 176 6.88 -4.39 18.85
N VAL A 177 7.82 -4.79 18.00
CA VAL A 177 7.53 -5.64 16.83
C VAL A 177 6.89 -6.95 17.26
N ALA A 178 7.47 -7.65 18.23
CA ALA A 178 6.92 -8.91 18.72
C ALA A 178 5.52 -8.75 19.32
N GLN A 179 5.24 -7.64 20.03
CA GLN A 179 3.91 -7.32 20.54
C GLN A 179 2.90 -7.09 19.41
N CYS A 180 3.28 -6.34 18.38
CA CYS A 180 2.41 -6.10 17.21
C CYS A 180 2.10 -7.40 16.47
N LEU A 181 3.10 -8.27 16.28
CA LEU A 181 2.92 -9.59 15.67
C LEU A 181 1.99 -10.49 16.52
N LYS A 182 2.11 -10.49 17.83
CA LYS A 182 1.18 -11.23 18.71
C LYS A 182 -0.25 -10.71 18.58
N LYS A 183 -0.44 -9.39 18.59
CA LYS A 183 -1.76 -8.75 18.41
C LYS A 183 -2.39 -9.08 17.07
N SER A 184 -1.60 -9.15 15.99
CA SER A 184 -2.08 -9.52 14.66
C SER A 184 -2.34 -11.03 14.48
N GLY A 185 -2.10 -11.85 15.51
CA GLY A 185 -2.32 -13.30 15.45
C GLY A 185 -1.14 -14.11 14.90
N MET A 186 0.08 -13.54 14.91
CA MET A 186 1.34 -14.23 14.50
C MET A 186 2.14 -14.80 15.67
N GLY A 187 1.59 -14.82 16.88
CA GLY A 187 2.33 -15.21 18.09
C GLY A 187 2.90 -16.64 18.03
N GLU A 188 2.12 -17.62 17.57
CA GLU A 188 2.57 -19.02 17.44
C GLU A 188 3.61 -19.17 16.33
N THR A 189 3.42 -18.52 15.19
CA THR A 189 4.39 -18.52 14.10
C THR A 189 5.70 -17.90 14.54
N LEU A 190 5.66 -16.74 15.21
CA LEU A 190 6.85 -16.07 15.73
C LEU A 190 7.65 -16.97 16.68
N ALA A 191 6.97 -17.73 17.54
CA ALA A 191 7.64 -18.65 18.47
C ALA A 191 8.35 -19.83 17.79
N ARG A 192 7.96 -20.18 16.56
CA ARG A 192 8.56 -21.26 15.75
C ARG A 192 9.68 -20.79 14.82
N LEU A 193 9.80 -19.48 14.60
CA LEU A 193 10.84 -18.92 13.74
C LEU A 193 12.23 -19.02 14.38
N PRO A 194 13.29 -19.40 13.64
CA PRO A 194 14.61 -19.72 14.18
C PRO A 194 15.27 -18.51 14.85
N GLU A 195 15.10 -17.31 14.32
CA GLU A 195 15.69 -16.07 14.83
C GLU A 195 14.64 -15.04 15.26
N GLY A 196 13.40 -15.50 15.51
CA GLY A 196 12.30 -14.62 15.93
C GLY A 196 12.06 -13.50 14.92
N THR A 197 12.10 -12.25 15.38
CA THR A 197 11.88 -11.06 14.52
C THR A 197 12.98 -10.81 13.49
N LYS A 198 14.18 -11.39 13.69
CA LYS A 198 15.33 -11.27 12.76
C LYS A 198 15.30 -12.30 11.65
N THR A 199 14.39 -13.27 11.71
CA THR A 199 14.26 -14.29 10.66
C THR A 199 13.99 -13.61 9.31
N ALA A 200 14.83 -13.89 8.31
CA ALA A 200 14.63 -13.46 6.93
C ALA A 200 13.40 -14.15 6.35
N ILE A 201 12.55 -13.40 5.66
CA ILE A 201 11.42 -13.94 4.91
C ILE A 201 11.74 -13.96 3.42
N TYR A 202 11.27 -15.03 2.75
CA TYR A 202 11.63 -15.40 1.37
C TYR A 202 13.12 -15.72 1.17
N LYS A 203 13.44 -16.36 0.04
CA LYS A 203 14.79 -16.86 -0.24
C LYS A 203 15.53 -16.04 -1.30
N ASP A 204 15.08 -14.83 -1.59
CA ASP A 204 15.68 -14.01 -2.65
C ASP A 204 17.10 -13.56 -2.30
N PHE A 205 17.39 -13.30 -1.01
CA PHE A 205 18.68 -12.82 -0.53
C PHE A 205 19.32 -13.69 0.55
N ASP A 206 18.54 -14.58 1.19
CA ASP A 206 19.03 -15.53 2.22
C ASP A 206 18.46 -16.92 1.93
N GLU A 207 19.33 -17.89 1.70
CA GLU A 207 18.94 -19.28 1.43
C GLU A 207 18.18 -19.93 2.62
N ASN A 208 18.39 -19.44 3.84
CA ASN A 208 17.70 -19.87 5.05
C ASN A 208 16.37 -19.13 5.27
N GLY A 209 16.01 -18.20 4.39
CA GLY A 209 14.78 -17.44 4.47
C GLY A 209 13.54 -18.36 4.51
N VAL A 210 12.55 -17.96 5.30
CA VAL A 210 11.32 -18.71 5.52
C VAL A 210 10.22 -18.25 4.57
N GLU A 211 9.55 -19.21 3.93
CA GLU A 211 8.38 -18.93 3.11
C GLU A 211 7.19 -18.55 4.00
N ILE A 212 6.47 -17.53 3.61
CA ILE A 212 5.31 -16.98 4.31
C ILE A 212 4.04 -17.27 3.51
N SER A 213 3.06 -17.88 4.15
CA SER A 213 1.73 -18.10 3.55
C SER A 213 0.98 -16.77 3.35
N GLY A 214 -0.01 -16.75 2.43
CA GLY A 214 -0.82 -15.54 2.19
C GLY A 214 -1.53 -15.02 3.45
N GLY A 215 -2.03 -15.91 4.29
CA GLY A 215 -2.64 -15.53 5.56
C GLY A 215 -1.66 -14.96 6.58
N GLU A 216 -0.45 -15.49 6.67
CA GLU A 216 0.62 -14.94 7.50
C GLU A 216 1.09 -13.58 6.98
N ALA A 217 1.24 -13.44 5.66
CA ALA A 217 1.59 -12.17 5.03
C ALA A 217 0.58 -11.07 5.39
N GLN A 218 -0.70 -11.40 5.41
CA GLN A 218 -1.78 -10.47 5.78
C GLN A 218 -1.70 -10.06 7.25
N LYS A 219 -1.41 -11.01 8.15
CA LYS A 219 -1.17 -10.74 9.59
C LYS A 219 0.08 -9.86 9.80
N ILE A 220 1.15 -10.05 9.01
CA ILE A 220 2.34 -9.20 9.05
C ILE A 220 2.01 -7.77 8.58
N ALA A 221 1.24 -7.62 7.51
CA ALA A 221 0.79 -6.31 7.04
C ALA A 221 -0.07 -5.58 8.09
N LEU A 222 -0.91 -6.31 8.82
CA LEU A 222 -1.66 -5.77 9.95
C LEU A 222 -0.73 -5.37 11.10
N ALA A 223 0.28 -6.20 11.44
CA ALA A 223 1.29 -5.85 12.45
C ALA A 223 2.06 -4.57 12.08
N ARG A 224 2.38 -4.37 10.78
CA ARG A 224 2.98 -3.13 10.25
C ARG A 224 2.11 -1.91 10.55
N ALA A 225 0.81 -2.01 10.29
CA ALA A 225 -0.12 -0.92 10.58
C ALA A 225 -0.21 -0.62 12.08
N LEU A 226 -0.18 -1.65 12.93
CA LEU A 226 -0.15 -1.49 14.39
C LEU A 226 1.15 -0.86 14.90
N TYR A 227 2.29 -1.24 14.30
CA TYR A 227 3.59 -0.69 14.68
C TYR A 227 3.71 0.80 14.35
N LYS A 228 3.13 1.25 13.23
CA LYS A 228 3.10 2.68 12.87
C LYS A 228 2.33 3.53 13.88
N ASP A 229 1.31 2.97 14.53
CA ASP A 229 0.55 3.59 15.63
C ASP A 229 -0.10 4.94 15.28
N ALA A 230 -0.62 5.05 14.06
CA ALA A 230 -1.24 6.27 13.56
C ALA A 230 -2.67 6.46 14.08
N PRO A 231 -3.17 7.73 14.19
CA PRO A 231 -4.55 8.03 14.61
C PRO A 231 -5.63 7.47 13.70
N PHE A 232 -5.34 7.37 12.40
CA PHE A 232 -6.23 6.76 11.41
C PHE A 232 -5.71 5.41 10.98
N VAL A 233 -6.57 4.40 11.04
CA VAL A 233 -6.28 3.05 10.55
C VAL A 233 -7.18 2.76 9.36
N VAL A 234 -6.58 2.44 8.24
CA VAL A 234 -7.29 2.11 6.99
C VAL A 234 -6.98 0.68 6.63
N LEU A 235 -8.01 -0.14 6.52
CA LEU A 235 -7.90 -1.56 6.23
C LEU A 235 -8.70 -1.89 4.98
N ASP A 236 -8.02 -2.15 3.87
CA ASP A 236 -8.64 -2.53 2.61
C ASP A 236 -8.58 -4.07 2.47
N GLU A 237 -9.70 -4.73 2.75
CA GLU A 237 -9.87 -6.19 2.73
C GLU A 237 -8.81 -6.96 3.56
N PRO A 238 -8.62 -6.61 4.84
CA PRO A 238 -7.51 -7.13 5.65
C PRO A 238 -7.63 -8.62 5.99
N THR A 239 -8.67 -9.30 5.56
CA THR A 239 -8.94 -10.72 5.85
C THR A 239 -9.17 -11.56 4.59
N ALA A 240 -8.92 -11.01 3.39
CA ALA A 240 -9.23 -11.67 2.12
C ALA A 240 -8.52 -13.03 1.94
N ALA A 241 -7.30 -13.19 2.48
CA ALA A 241 -6.50 -14.42 2.39
C ALA A 241 -6.62 -15.32 3.65
N LEU A 242 -7.48 -14.97 4.60
CA LEU A 242 -7.66 -15.74 5.83
C LEU A 242 -8.79 -16.76 5.70
N ASP A 243 -8.61 -17.90 6.37
CA ASP A 243 -9.68 -18.84 6.58
C ASP A 243 -10.75 -18.26 7.54
N PRO A 244 -11.99 -18.80 7.55
CA PRO A 244 -13.08 -18.24 8.36
C PRO A 244 -12.80 -18.21 9.87
N ILE A 245 -11.99 -19.13 10.40
CA ILE A 245 -11.65 -19.20 11.83
C ILE A 245 -10.66 -18.09 12.17
N ALA A 246 -9.58 -17.97 11.39
CA ALA A 246 -8.58 -16.91 11.57
C ALA A 246 -9.20 -15.51 11.37
N GLU A 247 -10.14 -15.38 10.46
CA GLU A 247 -10.91 -14.16 10.26
C GLU A 247 -11.76 -13.82 11.49
N ALA A 248 -12.51 -14.77 12.03
CA ALA A 248 -13.31 -14.58 13.24
C ALA A 248 -12.46 -14.16 14.45
N ASP A 249 -11.26 -14.74 14.59
CA ASP A 249 -10.31 -14.37 15.64
C ASP A 249 -9.83 -12.92 15.52
N ILE A 250 -9.55 -12.46 14.30
CA ILE A 250 -9.18 -11.05 14.06
C ILE A 250 -10.33 -10.13 14.42
N TYR A 251 -11.57 -10.46 14.01
CA TYR A 251 -12.73 -9.63 14.35
C TYR A 251 -13.03 -9.63 15.85
N ALA A 252 -12.89 -10.76 16.54
CA ALA A 252 -13.04 -10.82 18.00
C ALA A 252 -12.08 -9.89 18.73
N ARG A 253 -10.86 -9.72 18.18
CA ARG A 253 -9.82 -8.83 18.73
C ARG A 253 -9.80 -7.45 18.09
N PHE A 254 -10.69 -7.19 17.13
CA PHE A 254 -10.66 -5.95 16.35
C PHE A 254 -10.68 -4.70 17.24
N ASN A 255 -11.48 -4.70 18.29
CA ASN A 255 -11.56 -3.61 19.25
C ASN A 255 -10.23 -3.40 20.01
N GLU A 256 -9.53 -4.48 20.35
CA GLU A 256 -8.21 -4.40 21.01
C GLU A 256 -7.12 -3.91 20.04
N ILE A 257 -7.24 -4.35 18.77
CA ILE A 257 -6.29 -3.99 17.71
C ILE A 257 -6.39 -2.49 17.39
N VAL A 258 -7.62 -1.99 17.28
CA VAL A 258 -7.88 -0.63 16.82
C VAL A 258 -7.87 0.38 17.97
N GLY A 259 -8.33 -0.01 19.17
CA GLY A 259 -8.49 0.90 20.31
C GLY A 259 -9.45 2.05 19.99
N ASP A 260 -9.10 3.27 20.41
CA ASP A 260 -9.90 4.49 20.23
C ASP A 260 -9.59 5.23 18.91
N ARG A 261 -8.88 4.58 17.97
CA ARG A 261 -8.51 5.20 16.68
C ARG A 261 -9.70 5.30 15.75
N THR A 262 -9.64 6.26 14.84
CA THR A 262 -10.59 6.35 13.73
C THR A 262 -10.24 5.30 12.69
N VAL A 263 -11.21 4.49 12.26
CA VAL A 263 -10.98 3.35 11.36
C VAL A 263 -11.84 3.44 10.14
N VAL A 264 -11.23 3.20 8.98
CA VAL A 264 -11.91 2.93 7.73
C VAL A 264 -11.65 1.48 7.35
N TYR A 265 -12.72 0.71 7.25
CA TYR A 265 -12.68 -0.71 6.97
C TYR A 265 -13.42 -1.01 5.67
N ILE A 266 -12.70 -1.45 4.64
CA ILE A 266 -13.35 -1.98 3.42
C ILE A 266 -13.49 -3.48 3.56
N SER A 267 -14.68 -3.99 3.31
CA SER A 267 -14.94 -5.42 3.24
C SER A 267 -15.92 -5.75 2.13
N HIS A 268 -15.65 -6.87 1.47
CA HIS A 268 -16.62 -7.54 0.61
C HIS A 268 -17.55 -8.47 1.41
N ARG A 269 -17.21 -8.78 2.68
CA ARG A 269 -18.04 -9.60 3.57
C ARG A 269 -18.86 -8.71 4.50
N LEU A 270 -20.13 -8.54 4.18
CA LEU A 270 -21.00 -7.63 4.95
C LEU A 270 -21.21 -8.07 6.40
N SER A 271 -21.04 -9.35 6.73
CA SER A 271 -21.06 -9.86 8.10
C SER A 271 -20.05 -9.17 9.01
N SER A 272 -18.89 -8.79 8.49
CA SER A 272 -17.86 -8.08 9.24
C SER A 272 -18.17 -6.59 9.49
N CYS A 273 -19.10 -6.01 8.72
CA CYS A 273 -19.49 -4.61 8.89
C CYS A 273 -20.30 -4.35 10.17
N ARG A 274 -20.82 -5.41 10.82
CA ARG A 274 -21.57 -5.30 12.08
C ARG A 274 -20.74 -4.81 13.26
N PHE A 275 -19.40 -4.88 13.16
CA PHE A 275 -18.48 -4.38 14.19
C PHE A 275 -18.18 -2.88 14.05
N CYS A 276 -18.66 -2.25 12.97
CA CYS A 276 -18.45 -0.84 12.71
C CYS A 276 -19.61 0.00 13.22
N ASP A 277 -19.30 1.23 13.62
CA ASP A 277 -20.29 2.17 14.16
C ASP A 277 -21.19 2.72 13.06
N ARG A 278 -20.66 2.83 11.83
CA ARG A 278 -21.39 3.30 10.66
C ARG A 278 -20.92 2.59 9.39
N ILE A 279 -21.83 2.41 8.47
CA ILE A 279 -21.58 1.82 7.15
C ILE A 279 -21.82 2.88 6.09
N ALA A 280 -20.89 3.05 5.17
CA ALA A 280 -20.97 3.88 3.98
C ALA A 280 -21.10 2.98 2.74
N VAL A 281 -22.21 3.07 2.02
CA VAL A 281 -22.53 2.22 0.87
C VAL A 281 -22.24 2.95 -0.42
N PHE A 282 -21.29 2.42 -1.20
CA PHE A 282 -20.88 2.96 -2.49
C PHE A 282 -21.51 2.19 -3.65
N HIS A 283 -22.01 2.92 -4.63
CA HIS A 283 -22.52 2.38 -5.88
C HIS A 283 -22.17 3.31 -7.04
N GLU A 284 -21.55 2.78 -8.09
CA GLU A 284 -21.18 3.51 -9.32
C GLU A 284 -20.42 4.83 -9.08
N GLY A 285 -19.54 4.84 -8.10
CA GLY A 285 -18.73 6.01 -7.75
C GLY A 285 -19.40 7.02 -6.82
N GLU A 286 -20.60 6.74 -6.35
CA GLU A 286 -21.36 7.62 -5.45
C GLU A 286 -21.59 6.97 -4.07
N LEU A 287 -21.68 7.79 -3.04
CA LEU A 287 -22.12 7.40 -1.71
C LEU A 287 -23.66 7.43 -1.68
N VAL A 288 -24.30 6.25 -1.74
CA VAL A 288 -25.75 6.15 -1.89
C VAL A 288 -26.49 6.00 -0.56
N GLN A 289 -25.86 5.42 0.47
CA GLN A 289 -26.48 5.25 1.79
C GLN A 289 -25.41 5.32 2.88
N THR A 290 -25.80 5.83 4.06
CA THR A 290 -25.02 5.77 5.29
C THR A 290 -25.92 5.48 6.48
N GLY A 291 -25.48 4.62 7.39
CA GLY A 291 -26.24 4.28 8.60
C GLY A 291 -25.61 3.12 9.35
N THR A 292 -26.23 2.67 10.40
CA THR A 292 -25.88 1.43 11.11
C THR A 292 -26.34 0.22 10.31
N HIS A 293 -25.84 -0.96 10.69
CA HIS A 293 -26.27 -2.23 10.07
C HIS A 293 -27.79 -2.41 10.08
N ASP A 294 -28.41 -2.19 11.23
CA ASP A 294 -29.84 -2.41 11.43
C ASP A 294 -30.70 -1.38 10.67
N GLU A 295 -30.29 -0.11 10.67
CA GLU A 295 -30.96 0.95 9.89
C GLU A 295 -30.95 0.66 8.39
N LEU A 296 -29.79 0.29 7.86
CA LEU A 296 -29.62 0.01 6.43
C LEU A 296 -30.30 -1.29 6.00
N LEU A 297 -30.41 -2.26 6.90
CA LEU A 297 -31.11 -3.52 6.63
C LEU A 297 -32.63 -3.34 6.64
N ALA A 298 -33.14 -2.39 7.43
CA ALA A 298 -34.56 -2.06 7.51
C ALA A 298 -35.07 -1.31 6.25
N ASP A 299 -34.18 -0.67 5.49
CA ASP A 299 -34.52 0.01 4.24
C ASP A 299 -34.77 -1.02 3.11
N GLU A 300 -36.03 -1.28 2.81
CA GLU A 300 -36.45 -2.33 1.85
C GLU A 300 -35.95 -2.08 0.42
N GLY A 301 -35.84 -0.84 0.01
CA GLY A 301 -35.34 -0.44 -1.31
C GLY A 301 -33.82 -0.13 -1.32
N GLY A 302 -33.16 -0.28 -0.19
CA GLY A 302 -31.77 0.13 0.00
C GLY A 302 -30.77 -0.80 -0.67
N LYS A 303 -29.70 -0.21 -1.20
CA LYS A 303 -28.60 -0.95 -1.85
C LYS A 303 -27.86 -1.87 -0.87
N TYR A 304 -27.78 -1.49 0.41
CA TYR A 304 -27.20 -2.35 1.43
C TYR A 304 -27.94 -3.65 1.62
N ARG A 305 -29.29 -3.59 1.72
CA ARG A 305 -30.14 -4.77 1.86
C ARG A 305 -30.05 -5.68 0.63
N GLU A 306 -30.00 -5.11 -0.57
CA GLU A 306 -29.79 -5.87 -1.80
C GLU A 306 -28.48 -6.68 -1.73
N LEU A 307 -27.36 -6.01 -1.38
CA LEU A 307 -26.05 -6.65 -1.25
C LEU A 307 -26.03 -7.71 -0.14
N TRP A 308 -26.65 -7.42 1.00
CA TRP A 308 -26.77 -8.37 2.12
C TRP A 308 -27.53 -9.63 1.73
N THR A 309 -28.69 -9.47 1.10
CA THR A 309 -29.52 -10.59 0.67
C THR A 309 -28.82 -11.47 -0.36
N ALA A 310 -28.13 -10.85 -1.32
CA ALA A 310 -27.36 -11.58 -2.31
C ALA A 310 -26.23 -12.42 -1.66
N GLN A 311 -25.51 -11.87 -0.67
CA GLN A 311 -24.50 -12.64 0.06
C GLN A 311 -25.09 -13.75 0.91
N ALA A 312 -26.19 -13.51 1.61
CA ALA A 312 -26.84 -14.52 2.45
C ALA A 312 -27.31 -15.73 1.62
N GLN A 313 -27.89 -15.49 0.44
CA GLN A 313 -28.30 -16.55 -0.49
C GLN A 313 -27.12 -17.41 -0.95
N TYR A 314 -25.97 -16.80 -1.25
CA TYR A 314 -24.78 -17.55 -1.67
C TYR A 314 -24.28 -18.52 -0.58
N TYR A 315 -24.29 -18.11 0.69
CA TYR A 315 -23.89 -18.97 1.82
C TYR A 315 -24.91 -20.08 2.12
N THR A 316 -26.19 -19.89 1.84
CA THR A 316 -27.22 -20.91 2.05
C THR A 316 -27.09 -22.02 1.00
N ILE A 317 -26.89 -21.68 -0.26
CA ILE A 317 -26.73 -22.63 -1.37
C ILE A 317 -25.44 -23.45 -1.23
N SER A 318 -24.35 -22.85 -0.72
CA SER A 318 -23.07 -23.55 -0.52
C SER A 318 -23.08 -24.57 0.62
N ASN A 319 -24.05 -24.52 1.53
CA ASN A 319 -24.20 -25.47 2.64
C ASN A 319 -25.11 -26.67 2.30
N GLU A 320 -25.74 -26.67 1.13
CA GLU A 320 -26.64 -27.76 0.66
C GLU A 320 -25.94 -28.69 -0.38
N GLN A 321 -24.66 -28.44 -0.70
CA GLN A 321 -23.81 -29.30 -1.53
C GLN A 321 -22.70 -29.96 -0.70
#